data_2bc559f946a0c410658a8a97ec18fa09
#
_entry.id   2bc559f946a0c410658a8a97ec18fa09
#
_cell.length_a   1.000
_cell.length_b   1.000
_cell.length_c   1.000
_cell.angle_alpha   90.00
_cell.angle_beta   90.00
_cell.angle_gamma   90.00
#
_symmetry.space_group_name_H-M   'P 1'
#
loop_
_entity.id
_entity.type
_entity.pdbx_description
1 polymer ?
#
loop_
_entity_poly.entity_id
_entity_poly.type
_entity_poly.pdbx_seq_one_letter_code
_entity_poly.pdbx_strand_id
1 'polypeptide(L)'
;MEEREDLRSILPYLPVVMRSSSLFWPSRVVESLRELVTRRVHSSHTFFLAISHLRNSLSLSSQPLPPSTLHGYALFFDELMSEEESKKWFEEVVPALGNLLLRFPSLLESHYENADMVIGGEGDRVKTGLRLLDSQQPGIVFLSQELIAAILACSLFCLFPDNCRSVKRLPMINFDELFASLYDDYSQKQENKIWCIVHYFQRISSDMPTGVVSFERKVLPFENDSVHISYPDAGFWALSVVPLCRFEVHSSGLIEDQSSGAIEVDFANKFLGGGALRRGCVQEEIRFMISPELIAGMLFLPAMANNEAIYIVGVERFSSYTGYASSFRFSGDYVDEREVDILGRRKTRIVAIDALCSPGMRQYRANYLLREINKALCGFLYQSNYWQYQKLLQENGCSSFDAATSMSMETSEGKTSNHENRIFQNDYHGMEQGNTGVATGNWGCGAFGGDPEVKAIIQWLAASQALRPFIAYYSFGLEALQNLDEVVQWILSQRWTVGDLWNMLVEYSSNRSKGETEVGFLQWLLPSVYAEMDLPNSP
;
A
#
# COMPACT_ATOMS: atom_id res chain seq x y z
N MET A 1 11.05 -19.98 -19.84
CA MET A 1 10.17 -18.78 -19.92
C MET A 1 8.77 -19.12 -20.44
N GLU A 2 8.60 -19.82 -21.57
CA GLU A 2 7.26 -20.11 -22.15
C GLU A 2 6.32 -20.90 -21.23
N GLU A 3 6.83 -21.72 -20.33
CA GLU A 3 6.04 -22.53 -19.42
C GLU A 3 5.66 -21.81 -18.10
N ARG A 4 6.19 -20.60 -17.87
CA ARG A 4 5.93 -19.84 -16.64
C ARG A 4 4.51 -19.25 -16.63
N GLU A 5 3.66 -19.75 -15.74
CA GLU A 5 2.29 -19.27 -15.57
C GLU A 5 2.25 -17.82 -15.06
N ASP A 6 3.20 -17.43 -14.19
CA ASP A 6 3.32 -16.08 -13.68
C ASP A 6 3.52 -15.06 -14.81
N LEU A 7 4.50 -15.30 -15.70
CA LEU A 7 4.74 -14.46 -16.87
C LEU A 7 3.52 -14.43 -17.80
N ARG A 8 2.89 -15.57 -18.07
CA ARG A 8 1.71 -15.64 -18.95
C ARG A 8 0.55 -14.78 -18.42
N SER A 9 0.38 -14.71 -17.10
CA SER A 9 -0.70 -13.95 -16.49
C SER A 9 -0.54 -12.43 -16.68
N ILE A 10 0.68 -11.91 -16.69
CA ILE A 10 0.98 -10.49 -16.79
C ILE A 10 1.35 -10.00 -18.18
N LEU A 11 1.84 -10.89 -19.04
CA LEU A 11 2.31 -10.56 -20.40
C LEU A 11 1.32 -9.74 -21.24
N PRO A 12 -0.02 -9.99 -21.19
CA PRO A 12 -0.98 -9.16 -21.94
C PRO A 12 -1.02 -7.68 -21.49
N TYR A 13 -0.48 -7.36 -20.33
CA TYR A 13 -0.45 -6.01 -19.73
C TYR A 13 0.90 -5.34 -19.88
N LEU A 14 1.91 -6.05 -20.43
CA LEU A 14 3.25 -5.53 -20.67
C LEU A 14 3.40 -5.07 -22.13
N PRO A 15 4.25 -4.06 -22.38
CA PRO A 15 4.49 -3.58 -23.74
C PRO A 15 5.53 -4.40 -24.52
N VAL A 16 5.87 -5.59 -24.06
CA VAL A 16 6.86 -6.49 -24.67
C VAL A 16 6.19 -7.73 -25.28
N VAL A 17 6.87 -8.39 -26.19
CA VAL A 17 6.42 -9.63 -26.81
C VAL A 17 7.36 -10.77 -26.48
N MET A 18 6.82 -11.99 -26.39
CA MET A 18 7.60 -13.22 -26.17
C MET A 18 7.72 -14.00 -27.47
N ARG A 19 8.94 -14.45 -27.81
CA ARG A 19 9.23 -15.34 -28.93
C ARG A 19 10.38 -16.28 -28.56
N SER A 20 10.24 -17.57 -28.82
CA SER A 20 11.28 -18.57 -28.57
C SER A 20 11.89 -18.47 -27.17
N SER A 21 11.02 -18.39 -26.15
CA SER A 21 11.37 -18.30 -24.73
C SER A 21 12.12 -17.04 -24.27
N SER A 22 12.19 -16.00 -25.12
CA SER A 22 12.80 -14.71 -24.79
C SER A 22 11.80 -13.56 -24.94
N LEU A 23 12.03 -12.50 -24.17
CA LEU A 23 11.23 -11.26 -24.20
C LEU A 23 11.89 -10.21 -25.07
N PHE A 24 11.12 -9.53 -25.89
CA PHE A 24 11.62 -8.52 -26.83
C PHE A 24 10.70 -7.31 -26.90
N TRP A 25 11.29 -6.16 -27.17
CA TRP A 25 10.57 -5.07 -27.80
C TRP A 25 10.27 -5.40 -29.27
N PRO A 26 9.10 -5.03 -29.82
CA PRO A 26 8.91 -5.03 -31.28
C PRO A 26 10.02 -4.22 -31.97
N SER A 27 10.52 -4.66 -33.12
CA SER A 27 11.69 -4.04 -33.78
C SER A 27 11.53 -2.53 -34.02
N ARG A 28 10.32 -2.08 -34.40
CA ARG A 28 10.02 -0.66 -34.58
C ARG A 28 10.14 0.15 -33.28
N VAL A 29 9.83 -0.46 -32.14
CA VAL A 29 9.98 0.18 -30.81
C VAL A 29 11.45 0.35 -30.48
N VAL A 30 12.29 -0.66 -30.78
CA VAL A 30 13.75 -0.56 -30.58
C VAL A 30 14.34 0.58 -31.41
N GLU A 31 13.90 0.75 -32.65
CA GLU A 31 14.34 1.86 -33.51
C GLU A 31 13.94 3.21 -32.90
N SER A 32 12.68 3.34 -32.48
CA SER A 32 12.16 4.57 -31.85
C SER A 32 12.87 4.87 -30.53
N LEU A 33 13.16 3.86 -29.70
CA LEU A 33 13.91 4.04 -28.45
C LEU A 33 15.36 4.44 -28.70
N ARG A 34 16.01 3.89 -29.72
CA ARG A 34 17.36 4.30 -30.12
C ARG A 34 17.38 5.73 -30.64
N GLU A 35 16.36 6.13 -31.40
CA GLU A 35 16.20 7.53 -31.81
C GLU A 35 16.03 8.45 -30.62
N LEU A 36 15.23 8.06 -29.61
CA LEU A 36 15.06 8.83 -28.37
C LEU A 36 16.38 9.04 -27.62
N VAL A 37 17.28 8.04 -27.62
CA VAL A 37 18.60 8.12 -26.99
C VAL A 37 19.58 8.96 -27.79
N THR A 38 19.54 8.87 -29.13
CA THR A 38 20.56 9.47 -30.02
C THR A 38 20.17 10.83 -30.58
N ARG A 39 18.87 11.04 -30.83
CA ARG A 39 18.32 12.31 -31.31
C ARG A 39 17.90 13.11 -30.09
N ARG A 40 18.39 14.35 -30.03
CA ARG A 40 18.03 15.24 -28.92
C ARG A 40 16.55 15.61 -28.95
N VAL A 41 15.83 15.19 -27.93
CA VAL A 41 14.54 15.77 -27.56
C VAL A 41 14.83 17.09 -26.85
N HIS A 42 14.26 18.20 -27.33
CA HIS A 42 14.61 19.54 -26.80
C HIS A 42 13.44 20.31 -26.24
N SER A 43 12.22 19.78 -26.34
CA SER A 43 11.01 20.47 -25.93
C SER A 43 9.90 19.48 -25.60
N SER A 44 8.91 19.95 -24.88
CA SER A 44 7.68 19.20 -24.58
C SER A 44 7.01 18.65 -25.85
N HIS A 45 6.96 19.45 -26.91
CA HIS A 45 6.36 19.05 -28.18
C HIS A 45 7.10 17.87 -28.82
N THR A 46 8.45 17.93 -28.90
CA THR A 46 9.26 16.83 -29.45
C THR A 46 9.19 15.59 -28.57
N PHE A 47 9.07 15.76 -27.26
CA PHE A 47 8.84 14.67 -26.31
C PHE A 47 7.50 13.97 -26.54
N PHE A 48 6.41 14.74 -26.66
CA PHE A 48 5.09 14.20 -26.99
C PHE A 48 5.06 13.43 -28.32
N LEU A 49 5.74 13.97 -29.36
CA LEU A 49 5.85 13.29 -30.65
C LEU A 49 6.63 11.96 -30.52
N ALA A 50 7.71 11.92 -29.74
CA ALA A 50 8.46 10.72 -29.48
C ALA A 50 7.60 9.64 -28.76
N ILE A 51 6.84 10.04 -27.73
CA ILE A 51 5.89 9.15 -27.06
C ILE A 51 4.83 8.63 -28.04
N SER A 52 4.24 9.52 -28.84
CA SER A 52 3.23 9.15 -29.83
C SER A 52 3.78 8.17 -30.87
N HIS A 53 5.02 8.34 -31.31
CA HIS A 53 5.69 7.42 -32.21
C HIS A 53 5.96 6.04 -31.59
N LEU A 54 6.42 6.01 -30.33
CA LEU A 54 6.59 4.75 -29.58
C LEU A 54 5.25 4.00 -29.44
N ARG A 55 4.18 4.69 -29.07
CA ARG A 55 2.84 4.12 -28.93
C ARG A 55 2.32 3.55 -30.25
N ASN A 56 2.53 4.26 -31.37
CA ASN A 56 2.17 3.78 -32.70
C ASN A 56 2.96 2.51 -33.07
N SER A 57 4.24 2.45 -32.70
CA SER A 57 5.10 1.29 -32.91
C SER A 57 4.67 0.05 -32.09
N LEU A 58 3.95 0.27 -30.97
CA LEU A 58 3.31 -0.76 -30.14
C LEU A 58 1.87 -1.10 -30.60
N SER A 59 1.40 -0.52 -31.73
CA SER A 59 0.01 -0.68 -32.19
C SER A 59 -1.04 -0.14 -31.20
N LEU A 60 -0.67 0.86 -30.38
CA LEU A 60 -1.58 1.56 -29.46
C LEU A 60 -2.26 2.79 -30.10
N SER A 61 -2.23 2.90 -31.42
CA SER A 61 -2.82 4.02 -32.18
C SER A 61 -4.34 4.13 -32.04
N SER A 62 -5.02 3.04 -31.68
CA SER A 62 -6.47 3.07 -31.35
C SER A 62 -6.77 3.74 -30.00
N GLN A 63 -5.76 4.07 -29.22
CA GLN A 63 -5.83 4.74 -27.91
C GLN A 63 -4.96 5.99 -27.96
N PRO A 64 -5.34 7.04 -28.69
CA PRO A 64 -4.56 8.27 -28.77
C PRO A 64 -4.47 8.93 -27.40
N LEU A 65 -3.33 9.58 -27.12
CA LEU A 65 -3.21 10.41 -25.93
C LEU A 65 -4.18 11.59 -26.04
N PRO A 66 -4.81 12.01 -24.92
CA PRO A 66 -5.62 13.22 -24.90
C PRO A 66 -4.81 14.44 -25.38
N PRO A 67 -5.39 15.37 -26.16
CA PRO A 67 -4.71 16.60 -26.57
C PRO A 67 -4.23 17.43 -25.36
N SER A 68 -4.95 17.40 -24.24
CA SER A 68 -4.56 18.05 -22.99
C SER A 68 -3.25 17.51 -22.40
N THR A 69 -2.86 16.28 -22.73
CA THR A 69 -1.55 15.74 -22.32
C THR A 69 -0.39 16.53 -22.94
N LEU A 70 -0.47 16.85 -24.24
CA LEU A 70 0.53 17.72 -24.89
C LEU A 70 0.61 19.10 -24.22
N HIS A 71 -0.56 19.70 -23.98
CA HIS A 71 -0.61 21.01 -23.32
C HIS A 71 -0.09 20.95 -21.88
N GLY A 72 -0.36 19.84 -21.17
CA GLY A 72 0.19 19.58 -19.83
C GLY A 72 1.72 19.45 -19.82
N TYR A 73 2.29 18.77 -20.81
CA TYR A 73 3.76 18.74 -20.99
C TYR A 73 4.31 20.13 -21.30
N ALA A 74 3.68 20.89 -22.19
CA ALA A 74 4.12 22.25 -22.52
C ALA A 74 4.06 23.16 -21.29
N LEU A 75 2.95 23.17 -20.57
CA LEU A 75 2.80 23.95 -19.35
C LEU A 75 3.87 23.59 -18.32
N PHE A 76 4.14 22.29 -18.10
CA PHE A 76 5.10 21.88 -17.08
C PHE A 76 6.57 22.11 -17.51
N PHE A 77 6.97 21.57 -18.66
CA PHE A 77 8.38 21.57 -19.08
C PHE A 77 8.86 22.87 -19.73
N ASP A 78 7.95 23.60 -20.40
CA ASP A 78 8.35 24.81 -21.15
C ASP A 78 8.00 26.12 -20.39
N GLU A 79 7.04 26.09 -19.41
CA GLU A 79 6.60 27.30 -18.71
C GLU A 79 6.87 27.28 -17.19
N LEU A 80 6.61 26.13 -16.49
CA LEU A 80 6.74 26.05 -15.03
C LEU A 80 8.14 25.64 -14.58
N MET A 81 8.80 24.79 -15.34
CA MET A 81 10.19 24.39 -15.10
C MET A 81 11.15 25.47 -15.59
N SER A 82 12.25 25.70 -14.88
CA SER A 82 13.28 26.62 -15.36
C SER A 82 13.92 26.09 -16.65
N GLU A 83 14.42 26.99 -17.49
CA GLU A 83 15.09 26.63 -18.76
C GLU A 83 16.27 25.68 -18.53
N GLU A 84 17.04 25.89 -17.46
CA GLU A 84 18.18 25.03 -17.10
C GLU A 84 17.72 23.62 -16.70
N GLU A 85 16.68 23.50 -15.88
CA GLU A 85 16.12 22.21 -15.46
C GLU A 85 15.47 21.49 -16.64
N SER A 86 14.70 22.20 -17.48
CA SER A 86 14.10 21.65 -18.69
C SER A 86 15.15 21.13 -19.65
N LYS A 87 16.22 21.88 -19.86
CA LYS A 87 17.36 21.45 -20.67
C LYS A 87 18.00 20.19 -20.11
N LYS A 88 18.28 20.14 -18.80
CA LYS A 88 18.84 18.96 -18.13
C LYS A 88 17.91 17.76 -18.25
N TRP A 89 16.61 17.97 -18.09
CA TRP A 89 15.61 16.92 -18.27
C TRP A 89 15.68 16.27 -19.65
N PHE A 90 15.67 17.07 -20.71
CA PHE A 90 15.67 16.56 -22.08
C PHE A 90 17.03 16.04 -22.55
N GLU A 91 18.14 16.63 -22.09
CA GLU A 91 19.48 16.25 -22.53
C GLU A 91 20.09 15.10 -21.73
N GLU A 92 19.68 14.88 -20.47
CA GLU A 92 20.26 13.85 -19.59
C GLU A 92 19.23 12.80 -19.16
N VAL A 93 18.09 13.20 -18.60
CA VAL A 93 17.12 12.27 -17.99
C VAL A 93 16.40 11.46 -19.07
N VAL A 94 15.83 12.10 -20.09
CA VAL A 94 15.10 11.42 -21.16
C VAL A 94 15.95 10.36 -21.89
N PRO A 95 17.22 10.62 -22.28
CA PRO A 95 18.09 9.59 -22.85
C PRO A 95 18.43 8.47 -21.88
N ALA A 96 18.64 8.76 -20.58
CA ALA A 96 18.87 7.74 -19.56
C ALA A 96 17.67 6.81 -19.42
N LEU A 97 16.44 7.33 -19.41
CA LEU A 97 15.22 6.56 -19.41
C LEU A 97 15.05 5.76 -20.70
N GLY A 98 15.42 6.31 -21.86
CA GLY A 98 15.46 5.58 -23.13
C GLY A 98 16.37 4.35 -23.07
N ASN A 99 17.56 4.48 -22.48
CA ASN A 99 18.48 3.37 -22.25
C ASN A 99 17.90 2.33 -21.27
N LEU A 100 17.26 2.78 -20.20
CA LEU A 100 16.58 1.88 -19.25
C LEU A 100 15.46 1.09 -19.93
N LEU A 101 14.66 1.73 -20.78
CA LEU A 101 13.61 1.07 -21.56
C LEU A 101 14.18 0.06 -22.55
N LEU A 102 15.31 0.34 -23.22
CA LEU A 102 15.97 -0.63 -24.09
C LEU A 102 16.34 -1.92 -23.33
N ARG A 103 16.66 -1.81 -22.05
CA ARG A 103 17.02 -2.94 -21.17
C ARG A 103 15.80 -3.63 -20.54
N PHE A 104 14.60 -3.09 -20.65
CA PHE A 104 13.41 -3.61 -19.96
C PHE A 104 13.14 -5.09 -20.23
N PRO A 105 13.23 -5.64 -21.49
CA PRO A 105 13.08 -7.08 -21.71
C PRO A 105 14.10 -7.92 -20.96
N SER A 106 15.38 -7.54 -20.96
CA SER A 106 16.43 -8.27 -20.24
C SER A 106 16.30 -8.16 -18.71
N LEU A 107 15.81 -7.04 -18.19
CA LEU A 107 15.49 -6.89 -16.75
C LEU A 107 14.36 -7.83 -16.34
N LEU A 108 13.32 -7.98 -17.18
CA LEU A 108 12.24 -8.95 -16.95
C LEU A 108 12.77 -10.40 -17.00
N GLU A 109 13.63 -10.73 -17.98
CA GLU A 109 14.23 -12.07 -18.07
C GLU A 109 15.04 -12.41 -16.83
N SER A 110 15.96 -11.52 -16.42
CA SER A 110 16.74 -11.67 -15.20
C SER A 110 15.86 -11.76 -13.94
N HIS A 111 14.77 -11.00 -13.90
CA HIS A 111 13.79 -11.10 -12.80
C HIS A 111 13.20 -12.50 -12.70
N TYR A 112 12.76 -13.10 -13.82
CA TYR A 112 12.16 -14.45 -13.80
C TYR A 112 13.18 -15.56 -13.58
N GLU A 113 14.43 -15.38 -13.95
CA GLU A 113 15.51 -16.33 -13.65
C GLU A 113 15.78 -16.42 -12.14
N ASN A 114 15.59 -15.31 -11.40
CA ASN A 114 15.87 -15.21 -9.98
C ASN A 114 14.61 -15.32 -9.08
N ALA A 115 13.41 -15.27 -9.65
CA ALA A 115 12.14 -15.13 -8.89
C ALA A 115 11.84 -16.28 -7.92
N ASP A 116 12.33 -17.50 -8.21
CA ASP A 116 12.03 -18.70 -7.42
C ASP A 116 13.14 -19.04 -6.41
N MET A 117 14.13 -18.17 -6.26
CA MET A 117 15.25 -18.38 -5.35
C MET A 117 14.97 -17.94 -3.89
N VAL A 118 13.89 -17.20 -3.65
CA VAL A 118 13.48 -16.79 -2.30
C VAL A 118 12.83 -17.97 -1.60
N ILE A 119 13.55 -18.59 -0.67
CA ILE A 119 13.10 -19.77 0.08
C ILE A 119 12.26 -19.30 1.27
N GLY A 120 10.96 -19.60 1.26
CA GLY A 120 10.19 -19.80 2.47
C GLY A 120 10.67 -21.08 3.16
N GLY A 121 10.60 -21.18 4.49
CA GLY A 121 11.15 -22.32 5.25
C GLY A 121 10.75 -23.70 4.72
N GLU A 122 11.48 -24.72 5.11
CA GLU A 122 11.50 -26.13 4.69
C GLU A 122 10.47 -26.55 3.63
N GLY A 123 10.90 -26.58 2.36
CA GLY A 123 10.26 -27.39 1.30
C GLY A 123 9.38 -26.62 0.31
N ASP A 124 8.76 -25.50 0.65
CA ASP A 124 7.88 -24.77 -0.26
C ASP A 124 8.60 -23.57 -0.93
N ARG A 125 8.74 -23.66 -2.24
CA ARG A 125 9.22 -22.53 -3.06
C ARG A 125 8.10 -21.51 -3.21
N VAL A 126 8.26 -20.34 -2.60
CA VAL A 126 7.33 -19.23 -2.77
C VAL A 126 7.52 -18.63 -4.17
N LYS A 127 6.46 -18.62 -4.96
CA LYS A 127 6.45 -17.96 -6.28
C LYS A 127 6.49 -16.44 -6.06
N THR A 128 7.58 -15.79 -6.43
CA THR A 128 7.81 -14.34 -6.25
C THR A 128 7.87 -13.55 -7.55
N GLY A 129 7.76 -14.24 -8.70
CA GLY A 129 7.79 -13.63 -10.02
C GLY A 129 6.63 -12.66 -10.28
N LEU A 130 6.89 -11.65 -11.10
CA LEU A 130 5.89 -10.68 -11.53
C LEU A 130 4.72 -11.38 -12.23
N ARG A 131 3.53 -11.24 -11.66
CA ARG A 131 2.28 -11.83 -12.15
C ARG A 131 1.09 -10.98 -11.74
N LEU A 132 -0.07 -11.21 -12.33
CA LEU A 132 -1.30 -10.71 -11.75
C LEU A 132 -1.51 -11.37 -10.37
N LEU A 133 -1.64 -10.54 -9.36
CA LEU A 133 -2.15 -10.97 -8.06
C LEU A 133 -3.68 -10.77 -8.07
N ASP A 134 -4.38 -11.70 -8.72
CA ASP A 134 -5.83 -11.64 -8.88
C ASP A 134 -6.56 -11.56 -7.53
N SER A 135 -7.77 -10.97 -7.52
CA SER A 135 -8.62 -10.91 -6.34
C SER A 135 -8.92 -12.33 -5.82
N GLN A 136 -8.95 -12.50 -4.51
CA GLN A 136 -9.12 -13.77 -3.78
C GLN A 136 -7.95 -14.77 -3.94
N GLN A 137 -6.84 -14.33 -4.54
CA GLN A 137 -5.63 -15.16 -4.65
C GLN A 137 -4.51 -14.53 -3.82
N PRO A 138 -4.23 -15.01 -2.61
CA PRO A 138 -3.11 -14.52 -1.82
C PRO A 138 -1.80 -14.83 -2.53
N GLY A 139 -0.85 -13.92 -2.41
CA GLY A 139 0.45 -14.10 -3.05
C GLY A 139 1.34 -12.88 -2.94
N ILE A 140 2.60 -13.07 -3.24
CA ILE A 140 3.63 -12.04 -3.14
C ILE A 140 4.44 -11.94 -4.43
N VAL A 141 4.84 -10.71 -4.78
CA VAL A 141 5.74 -10.39 -5.89
C VAL A 141 6.91 -9.59 -5.34
N PHE A 142 8.13 -9.91 -5.73
CA PHE A 142 9.34 -9.16 -5.40
C PHE A 142 9.87 -8.49 -6.66
N LEU A 143 10.12 -7.20 -6.64
CA LEU A 143 10.68 -6.45 -7.77
C LEU A 143 11.96 -5.73 -7.32
N SER A 144 13.01 -5.79 -8.14
CA SER A 144 14.16 -4.90 -7.93
C SER A 144 13.76 -3.45 -8.20
N GLN A 145 14.37 -2.51 -7.50
CA GLN A 145 14.11 -1.07 -7.73
C GLN A 145 14.44 -0.67 -9.17
N GLU A 146 15.43 -1.29 -9.80
CA GLU A 146 15.73 -1.06 -11.22
C GLU A 146 14.59 -1.51 -12.16
N LEU A 147 13.99 -2.68 -11.90
CA LEU A 147 12.82 -3.13 -12.68
C LEU A 147 11.61 -2.22 -12.44
N ILE A 148 11.39 -1.77 -11.21
CA ILE A 148 10.36 -0.78 -10.88
C ILE A 148 10.60 0.51 -11.66
N ALA A 149 11.83 1.02 -11.67
CA ALA A 149 12.19 2.21 -12.43
C ALA A 149 11.88 2.06 -13.93
N ALA A 150 12.16 0.89 -14.52
CA ALA A 150 11.82 0.60 -15.90
C ALA A 150 10.30 0.52 -16.14
N ILE A 151 9.52 -0.03 -15.20
CA ILE A 151 8.05 -0.02 -15.22
C ILE A 151 7.53 1.43 -15.17
N LEU A 152 8.05 2.26 -14.27
CA LEU A 152 7.64 3.67 -14.18
C LEU A 152 8.05 4.48 -15.40
N ALA A 153 9.21 4.18 -16.01
CA ALA A 153 9.59 4.76 -17.30
C ALA A 153 8.58 4.37 -18.40
N CYS A 154 8.14 3.10 -18.47
CA CYS A 154 7.05 2.70 -19.36
C CYS A 154 5.77 3.52 -19.07
N SER A 155 5.45 3.82 -17.81
CA SER A 155 4.30 4.64 -17.42
C SER A 155 4.43 6.08 -17.88
N LEU A 156 5.61 6.69 -17.75
CA LEU A 156 5.89 8.06 -18.22
C LEU A 156 5.75 8.17 -19.74
N PHE A 157 6.25 7.18 -20.48
CA PHE A 157 6.11 7.12 -21.93
C PHE A 157 4.76 6.54 -22.39
N CYS A 158 3.83 6.29 -21.46
CA CYS A 158 2.48 5.79 -21.72
C CYS A 158 2.44 4.52 -22.59
N LEU A 159 3.32 3.56 -22.31
CA LEU A 159 3.50 2.36 -23.15
C LEU A 159 2.60 1.18 -22.74
N PHE A 160 1.93 1.25 -21.59
CA PHE A 160 1.03 0.17 -21.18
C PHE A 160 -0.30 0.22 -21.94
N PRO A 161 -0.81 -0.96 -22.40
CA PRO A 161 -2.12 -1.03 -23.05
C PRO A 161 -3.26 -0.83 -22.05
N ASP A 162 -4.27 -0.02 -22.39
CA ASP A 162 -5.40 0.28 -21.49
C ASP A 162 -6.60 -0.66 -21.68
N ASN A 163 -6.80 -1.19 -22.90
CA ASN A 163 -8.02 -1.93 -23.29
C ASN A 163 -8.29 -3.19 -22.43
N CYS A 164 -7.26 -3.87 -21.95
CA CYS A 164 -7.42 -5.10 -21.16
C CYS A 164 -7.49 -4.84 -19.64
N ARG A 165 -7.10 -3.65 -19.18
CA ARG A 165 -6.99 -3.34 -17.74
C ARG A 165 -8.34 -3.30 -17.04
N SER A 166 -9.37 -2.75 -17.69
CA SER A 166 -10.73 -2.64 -17.14
C SER A 166 -11.36 -4.01 -16.85
N VAL A 167 -11.10 -5.01 -17.69
CA VAL A 167 -11.61 -6.39 -17.52
C VAL A 167 -11.12 -7.02 -16.21
N LYS A 168 -9.86 -6.77 -15.88
CA LYS A 168 -9.24 -7.24 -14.61
C LYS A 168 -9.40 -6.24 -13.47
N ARG A 169 -10.09 -5.13 -13.67
CA ARG A 169 -10.24 -4.06 -12.66
C ARG A 169 -8.89 -3.56 -12.15
N LEU A 170 -7.91 -3.41 -13.05
CA LEU A 170 -6.61 -2.82 -12.75
C LEU A 170 -6.72 -1.28 -12.75
N PRO A 171 -5.99 -0.58 -11.87
CA PRO A 171 -5.87 0.87 -11.92
C PRO A 171 -5.23 1.34 -13.23
N MET A 172 -5.42 2.61 -13.60
CA MET A 172 -4.64 3.27 -14.66
C MET A 172 -3.21 3.44 -14.17
N ILE A 173 -2.23 3.25 -15.06
CA ILE A 173 -0.80 3.34 -14.71
C ILE A 173 -0.02 4.32 -15.60
N ASN A 174 -0.51 4.66 -16.79
CA ASN A 174 0.11 5.65 -17.66
C ASN A 174 -0.03 7.06 -17.06
N PHE A 175 0.97 7.93 -17.30
CA PHE A 175 1.03 9.27 -16.70
C PHE A 175 0.39 10.37 -17.55
N ASP A 176 -0.23 10.02 -18.67
CA ASP A 176 -0.93 10.98 -19.54
C ASP A 176 -1.97 11.82 -18.80
N GLU A 177 -2.82 11.19 -18.00
CA GLU A 177 -3.85 11.86 -17.18
C GLU A 177 -3.24 12.76 -16.09
N LEU A 178 -2.06 12.42 -15.55
CA LEU A 178 -1.37 13.25 -14.56
C LEU A 178 -1.01 14.63 -15.15
N PHE A 179 -0.44 14.64 -16.37
CA PHE A 179 -0.07 15.86 -17.08
C PHE A 179 -1.31 16.56 -17.69
N ALA A 180 -2.24 15.81 -18.28
CA ALA A 180 -3.48 16.37 -18.79
C ALA A 180 -4.24 17.15 -17.70
N SER A 181 -4.32 16.59 -16.50
CA SER A 181 -4.99 17.20 -15.34
C SER A 181 -4.36 18.53 -14.92
N LEU A 182 -3.07 18.76 -15.17
CA LEU A 182 -2.41 20.04 -14.89
C LEU A 182 -2.93 21.13 -15.81
N TYR A 183 -3.11 20.83 -17.09
CA TYR A 183 -3.60 21.78 -18.08
C TYR A 183 -5.12 22.01 -17.96
N ASP A 184 -5.91 20.94 -17.80
CA ASP A 184 -7.36 21.03 -17.77
C ASP A 184 -7.89 21.87 -16.61
N ASP A 185 -7.17 21.86 -15.47
CA ASP A 185 -7.53 22.60 -14.26
C ASP A 185 -6.26 22.83 -13.42
N TYR A 186 -5.54 23.89 -13.78
CA TYR A 186 -4.28 24.22 -13.11
C TYR A 186 -4.47 24.36 -11.59
N SER A 187 -3.64 23.65 -10.88
CA SER A 187 -3.50 23.81 -9.42
C SER A 187 -2.07 23.55 -8.98
N GLN A 188 -1.61 24.32 -8.01
CA GLN A 188 -0.27 24.13 -7.46
C GLN A 188 -0.03 22.72 -6.91
N LYS A 189 -1.06 22.07 -6.35
CA LYS A 189 -0.92 20.69 -5.88
C LYS A 189 -0.60 19.73 -7.04
N GLN A 190 -1.22 19.94 -8.22
CA GLN A 190 -1.00 19.08 -9.39
C GLN A 190 0.40 19.28 -9.96
N GLU A 191 0.85 20.52 -10.05
CA GLU A 191 2.24 20.87 -10.40
C GLU A 191 3.22 20.17 -9.45
N ASN A 192 3.02 20.28 -8.13
CA ASN A 192 3.91 19.69 -7.14
C ASN A 192 3.90 18.16 -7.13
N LYS A 193 2.80 17.50 -7.52
CA LYS A 193 2.77 16.06 -7.76
C LYS A 193 3.69 15.67 -8.92
N ILE A 194 3.65 16.42 -10.02
CA ILE A 194 4.53 16.18 -11.17
C ILE A 194 5.99 16.42 -10.78
N TRP A 195 6.28 17.45 -9.96
CA TRP A 195 7.63 17.66 -9.44
C TRP A 195 8.17 16.46 -8.67
N CYS A 196 7.37 15.77 -7.86
CA CYS A 196 7.79 14.53 -7.18
C CYS A 196 8.17 13.43 -8.18
N ILE A 197 7.39 13.25 -9.24
CA ILE A 197 7.65 12.25 -10.28
C ILE A 197 8.91 12.60 -11.09
N VAL A 198 9.06 13.86 -11.49
CA VAL A 198 10.25 14.33 -12.22
C VAL A 198 11.50 14.17 -11.36
N HIS A 199 11.42 14.55 -10.08
CA HIS A 199 12.51 14.39 -9.12
C HIS A 199 12.92 12.93 -8.96
N TYR A 200 11.96 11.99 -8.86
CA TYR A 200 12.25 10.57 -8.85
C TYR A 200 13.09 10.14 -10.07
N PHE A 201 12.67 10.52 -11.28
CA PHE A 201 13.41 10.18 -12.50
C PHE A 201 14.79 10.83 -12.56
N GLN A 202 14.95 12.06 -12.08
CA GLN A 202 16.25 12.71 -11.95
C GLN A 202 17.17 11.92 -11.01
N ARG A 203 16.65 11.49 -9.84
CA ARG A 203 17.40 10.69 -8.86
C ARG A 203 17.88 9.37 -9.46
N ILE A 204 16.97 8.55 -10.01
CA ILE A 204 17.33 7.23 -10.56
C ILE A 204 18.20 7.30 -11.83
N SER A 205 18.16 8.40 -12.56
CA SER A 205 19.06 8.61 -13.72
C SER A 205 20.48 8.94 -13.30
N SER A 206 20.67 9.50 -12.12
CA SER A 206 21.98 9.83 -11.56
C SER A 206 22.54 8.69 -10.70
N ASP A 207 21.70 8.06 -9.90
CA ASP A 207 22.07 6.98 -8.98
C ASP A 207 20.89 5.98 -8.88
N MET A 208 21.03 4.83 -9.56
CA MET A 208 20.01 3.79 -9.60
C MET A 208 20.00 3.01 -8.29
N PRO A 209 18.90 3.01 -7.52
CA PRO A 209 18.82 2.23 -6.30
C PRO A 209 18.86 0.73 -6.58
N THR A 210 19.46 -0.04 -5.68
CA THR A 210 19.74 -1.47 -5.85
C THR A 210 18.92 -2.39 -4.94
N GLY A 211 17.95 -1.84 -4.22
CA GLY A 211 17.10 -2.59 -3.30
C GLY A 211 16.01 -3.41 -3.99
N VAL A 212 15.18 -4.01 -3.16
CA VAL A 212 14.02 -4.83 -3.57
C VAL A 212 12.76 -4.32 -2.88
N VAL A 213 11.64 -4.33 -3.59
CA VAL A 213 10.31 -4.03 -3.05
C VAL A 213 9.43 -5.25 -3.22
N SER A 214 8.70 -5.62 -2.17
CA SER A 214 7.71 -6.70 -2.23
C SER A 214 6.30 -6.15 -2.14
N PHE A 215 5.39 -6.73 -2.95
CA PHE A 215 3.97 -6.44 -2.96
C PHE A 215 3.22 -7.74 -2.67
N GLU A 216 2.40 -7.75 -1.64
CA GLU A 216 1.66 -8.93 -1.20
C GLU A 216 0.17 -8.62 -1.18
N ARG A 217 -0.64 -9.51 -1.79
CA ARG A 217 -2.09 -9.54 -1.59
C ARG A 217 -2.40 -10.47 -0.44
N LYS A 218 -3.01 -9.94 0.61
CA LYS A 218 -3.54 -10.67 1.76
C LYS A 218 -5.04 -10.89 1.58
N VAL A 219 -5.51 -12.06 1.97
CA VAL A 219 -6.92 -12.45 1.86
C VAL A 219 -7.36 -13.12 3.15
N LEU A 220 -8.48 -12.70 3.73
CA LEU A 220 -9.20 -13.45 4.74
C LEU A 220 -10.20 -14.35 4.02
N PRO A 221 -10.02 -15.69 4.00
CA PRO A 221 -10.93 -16.59 3.30
C PRO A 221 -12.32 -16.57 3.95
N PHE A 222 -13.37 -16.74 3.16
CA PHE A 222 -14.74 -16.86 3.67
C PHE A 222 -15.06 -18.26 4.19
N GLU A 223 -14.38 -19.27 3.68
CA GLU A 223 -14.53 -20.67 4.10
C GLU A 223 -13.48 -21.01 5.16
N ASN A 224 -13.89 -21.81 6.15
CA ASN A 224 -12.99 -22.25 7.20
C ASN A 224 -12.11 -23.39 6.67
N ASP A 225 -10.95 -23.04 6.16
CA ASP A 225 -9.89 -23.99 5.89
C ASP A 225 -9.08 -24.16 7.17
N SER A 226 -8.86 -25.41 7.62
CA SER A 226 -8.24 -25.74 8.91
C SER A 226 -6.87 -25.12 9.16
N VAL A 227 -6.32 -24.45 8.16
CA VAL A 227 -4.98 -23.82 8.16
C VAL A 227 -5.03 -22.30 8.21
N HIS A 228 -6.17 -21.65 7.94
CA HIS A 228 -6.25 -20.19 7.81
C HIS A 228 -7.35 -19.60 8.70
N ILE A 229 -7.13 -18.35 9.16
CA ILE A 229 -8.17 -17.58 9.83
C ILE A 229 -9.23 -17.24 8.78
N SER A 230 -10.43 -17.77 8.97
CA SER A 230 -11.59 -17.40 8.14
C SER A 230 -12.06 -15.98 8.48
N TYR A 231 -12.90 -15.42 7.61
CA TYR A 231 -13.50 -14.09 7.80
C TYR A 231 -14.31 -14.08 9.12
N PRO A 232 -13.88 -13.34 10.16
CA PRO A 232 -14.52 -13.34 11.46
C PRO A 232 -15.95 -12.83 11.40
N ASP A 233 -16.86 -13.49 12.08
CA ASP A 233 -18.24 -13.07 12.28
C ASP A 233 -18.41 -12.16 13.52
N ALA A 234 -19.62 -11.71 13.77
CA ALA A 234 -19.91 -10.88 14.93
C ALA A 234 -19.70 -11.62 16.27
N GLY A 235 -19.93 -12.92 16.31
CA GLY A 235 -19.71 -13.76 17.49
C GLY A 235 -18.23 -13.88 17.85
N PHE A 236 -17.37 -14.05 16.84
CA PHE A 236 -15.92 -14.05 17.03
C PHE A 236 -15.44 -12.77 17.74
N TRP A 237 -15.90 -11.60 17.29
CA TRP A 237 -15.53 -10.34 17.90
C TRP A 237 -16.11 -10.17 19.30
N ALA A 238 -17.39 -10.51 19.49
CA ALA A 238 -18.11 -10.35 20.77
C ALA A 238 -17.54 -11.23 21.90
N LEU A 239 -16.98 -12.39 21.56
CA LEU A 239 -16.45 -13.36 22.53
C LEU A 239 -14.93 -13.27 22.69
N SER A 240 -14.26 -12.32 22.02
CA SER A 240 -12.81 -12.19 22.10
C SER A 240 -12.36 -11.76 23.50
N VAL A 241 -11.45 -12.53 24.09
CA VAL A 241 -10.80 -12.21 25.38
C VAL A 241 -9.41 -11.61 25.20
N VAL A 242 -9.03 -11.27 23.98
CA VAL A 242 -7.74 -10.67 23.67
C VAL A 242 -7.65 -9.31 24.36
N PRO A 243 -6.59 -9.03 25.14
CA PRO A 243 -6.39 -7.71 25.75
C PRO A 243 -6.21 -6.63 24.69
N LEU A 244 -6.67 -5.43 24.98
CA LEU A 244 -6.41 -4.28 24.12
C LEU A 244 -4.92 -3.91 24.15
N CYS A 245 -4.33 -3.69 22.98
CA CYS A 245 -2.94 -3.26 22.87
C CYS A 245 -2.79 -1.79 23.27
N ARG A 246 -1.57 -1.34 23.52
CA ARG A 246 -1.25 0.06 23.80
C ARG A 246 -1.70 0.95 22.63
N PHE A 247 -2.34 2.06 22.97
CA PHE A 247 -2.82 3.06 22.03
C PHE A 247 -2.18 4.42 22.35
N GLU A 248 -1.46 4.97 21.39
CA GLU A 248 -0.77 6.26 21.53
C GLU A 248 -1.43 7.28 20.62
N VAL A 249 -1.88 8.40 21.17
CA VAL A 249 -2.52 9.48 20.42
C VAL A 249 -1.50 10.58 20.13
N HIS A 250 -1.34 10.90 18.84
CA HIS A 250 -0.50 11.98 18.35
C HIS A 250 -1.38 13.04 17.68
N SER A 251 -1.42 14.25 18.24
CA SER A 251 -2.17 15.38 17.65
C SER A 251 -1.50 15.97 16.41
N SER A 252 -0.21 15.71 16.21
CA SER A 252 0.61 16.23 15.11
C SER A 252 1.61 15.17 14.63
N GLY A 253 2.31 15.45 13.53
CA GLY A 253 3.24 14.53 12.90
C GLY A 253 2.62 13.81 11.70
N LEU A 254 3.44 13.02 10.99
CA LEU A 254 3.04 12.27 9.79
C LEU A 254 3.27 10.78 10.02
N ILE A 255 2.40 9.95 9.47
CA ILE A 255 2.48 8.49 9.59
C ILE A 255 3.81 7.97 9.03
N GLU A 256 4.26 8.51 7.90
CA GLU A 256 5.49 8.14 7.22
C GLU A 256 6.79 8.64 7.87
N ASP A 257 6.70 9.57 8.81
CA ASP A 257 7.87 10.10 9.54
C ASP A 257 8.13 9.36 10.87
N GLN A 258 7.28 8.40 11.24
CA GLN A 258 7.45 7.63 12.46
C GLN A 258 8.75 6.81 12.45
N SER A 259 9.45 6.79 13.58
CA SER A 259 10.74 6.08 13.76
C SER A 259 10.60 4.67 14.35
N SER A 260 9.38 4.25 14.74
CA SER A 260 9.15 2.99 15.44
C SER A 260 9.23 1.75 14.54
N GLY A 261 9.34 1.91 13.22
CA GLY A 261 9.27 0.82 12.25
C GLY A 261 7.89 0.15 12.17
N ALA A 262 6.85 0.81 12.68
CA ALA A 262 5.47 0.34 12.62
C ALA A 262 4.97 0.20 11.17
N ILE A 263 3.89 -0.56 10.99
CA ILE A 263 3.19 -0.65 9.71
C ILE A 263 2.45 0.66 9.47
N GLU A 264 2.80 1.36 8.40
CA GLU A 264 2.12 2.55 7.93
C GLU A 264 0.81 2.17 7.24
N VAL A 265 -0.32 2.67 7.73
CA VAL A 265 -1.61 2.45 7.06
C VAL A 265 -1.76 3.44 5.90
N ASP A 266 -1.86 2.90 4.70
CA ASP A 266 -2.31 3.64 3.53
C ASP A 266 -3.85 3.66 3.51
N PHE A 267 -4.44 4.86 3.56
CA PHE A 267 -5.89 5.09 3.52
C PHE A 267 -6.41 4.93 2.10
N ALA A 268 -6.23 3.73 1.58
CA ALA A 268 -6.32 3.39 0.18
C ALA A 268 -7.73 3.52 -0.41
N ASN A 269 -7.77 3.76 -1.70
CA ASN A 269 -8.90 3.39 -2.53
C ASN A 269 -8.86 1.87 -2.77
N LYS A 270 -10.02 1.25 -3.07
CA LYS A 270 -10.02 -0.16 -3.51
C LYS A 270 -9.15 -0.41 -4.75
N PHE A 271 -8.96 0.59 -5.60
CA PHE A 271 -7.97 0.63 -6.67
C PHE A 271 -6.71 1.29 -6.10
N LEU A 272 -5.67 0.51 -5.87
CA LEU A 272 -4.42 0.97 -5.28
C LEU A 272 -3.91 2.23 -5.97
N GLY A 273 -3.52 3.24 -5.18
CA GLY A 273 -3.04 4.54 -5.64
C GLY A 273 -4.15 5.56 -5.89
N GLY A 274 -5.44 5.15 -5.81
CA GLY A 274 -6.57 6.08 -5.90
C GLY A 274 -6.50 7.04 -7.07
N GLY A 275 -6.49 8.32 -6.80
CA GLY A 275 -6.36 9.43 -7.77
C GLY A 275 -4.93 9.95 -7.95
N ALA A 276 -3.89 9.19 -7.58
CA ALA A 276 -2.49 9.63 -7.62
C ALA A 276 -2.07 10.11 -9.01
N LEU A 277 -2.43 9.38 -10.06
CA LEU A 277 -2.14 9.74 -11.45
C LEU A 277 -3.20 10.66 -12.09
N ARG A 278 -4.07 11.26 -11.25
CA ARG A 278 -5.12 12.21 -11.62
C ARG A 278 -5.09 13.40 -10.66
N ARG A 279 -6.26 13.88 -10.23
CA ARG A 279 -6.42 15.08 -9.38
C ARG A 279 -6.42 14.80 -7.88
N GLY A 280 -6.36 13.53 -7.46
CA GLY A 280 -6.30 13.15 -6.06
C GLY A 280 -5.01 13.65 -5.39
N CYS A 281 -5.11 14.12 -4.15
CA CYS A 281 -3.96 14.59 -3.38
C CYS A 281 -4.28 14.58 -1.87
N VAL A 282 -4.76 13.43 -1.38
CA VAL A 282 -4.89 13.17 0.05
C VAL A 282 -3.81 12.16 0.48
N GLN A 283 -3.94 11.53 1.62
CA GLN A 283 -2.86 10.73 2.22
C GLN A 283 -2.31 9.65 1.27
N GLU A 284 -3.15 8.84 0.62
CA GLU A 284 -2.72 7.81 -0.33
C GLU A 284 -1.96 8.43 -1.51
N GLU A 285 -2.53 9.44 -2.15
CA GLU A 285 -1.94 10.02 -3.33
C GLU A 285 -0.62 10.75 -3.02
N ILE A 286 -0.53 11.42 -1.87
CA ILE A 286 0.71 12.05 -1.40
C ILE A 286 1.78 10.97 -1.20
N ARG A 287 1.42 9.85 -0.53
CA ARG A 287 2.36 8.75 -0.29
C ARG A 287 2.90 8.15 -1.59
N PHE A 288 2.06 8.04 -2.63
CA PHE A 288 2.44 7.56 -3.97
C PHE A 288 3.33 8.57 -4.72
N MET A 289 3.17 9.87 -4.46
CA MET A 289 4.03 10.89 -5.08
C MET A 289 5.41 10.95 -4.44
N ILE A 290 5.51 10.89 -3.11
CA ILE A 290 6.80 10.95 -2.42
C ILE A 290 7.58 9.63 -2.46
N SER A 291 6.90 8.51 -2.76
CA SER A 291 7.48 7.17 -2.97
C SER A 291 6.91 6.56 -4.25
N PRO A 292 7.35 7.04 -5.43
CA PRO A 292 6.77 6.64 -6.72
C PRO A 292 6.83 5.14 -7.02
N GLU A 293 7.71 4.40 -6.38
CA GLU A 293 7.82 2.94 -6.50
C GLU A 293 6.51 2.21 -6.18
N LEU A 294 5.64 2.80 -5.33
CA LEU A 294 4.29 2.28 -5.05
C LEU A 294 3.44 2.14 -6.31
N ILE A 295 3.64 3.01 -7.30
CA ILE A 295 2.90 3.02 -8.58
C ILE A 295 3.10 1.70 -9.34
N ALA A 296 4.25 1.03 -9.18
CA ALA A 296 4.49 -0.25 -9.83
C ALA A 296 3.42 -1.30 -9.47
N GLY A 297 2.88 -1.27 -8.26
CA GLY A 297 1.78 -2.14 -7.83
C GLY A 297 0.50 -1.98 -8.66
N MET A 298 0.27 -0.79 -9.23
CA MET A 298 -0.88 -0.52 -10.09
C MET A 298 -0.84 -1.36 -11.39
N LEU A 299 0.32 -1.90 -11.77
CA LEU A 299 0.46 -2.74 -12.96
C LEU A 299 -0.25 -4.09 -12.81
N PHE A 300 -0.18 -4.71 -11.62
CA PHE A 300 -0.52 -6.12 -11.43
C PHE A 300 -1.43 -6.42 -10.22
N LEU A 301 -1.92 -5.38 -9.52
CA LEU A 301 -2.81 -5.52 -8.36
C LEU A 301 -4.22 -5.03 -8.73
N PRO A 302 -5.14 -5.92 -9.12
CA PRO A 302 -6.55 -5.58 -9.30
C PRO A 302 -7.20 -5.02 -8.03
N ALA A 303 -8.33 -4.33 -8.20
CA ALA A 303 -9.08 -3.73 -7.10
C ALA A 303 -9.31 -4.71 -5.94
N MET A 304 -9.12 -4.24 -4.71
CA MET A 304 -9.33 -5.01 -3.48
C MET A 304 -10.81 -5.36 -3.28
N ALA A 305 -11.07 -6.60 -2.83
CA ALA A 305 -12.36 -7.02 -2.30
C ALA A 305 -12.45 -6.69 -0.79
N ASN A 306 -13.63 -6.90 -0.19
CA ASN A 306 -13.89 -6.52 1.21
C ASN A 306 -13.02 -7.27 2.23
N ASN A 307 -12.56 -8.47 1.88
CA ASN A 307 -11.74 -9.36 2.71
C ASN A 307 -10.26 -9.34 2.33
N GLU A 308 -9.80 -8.32 1.59
CA GLU A 308 -8.43 -8.22 1.08
C GLU A 308 -7.72 -6.97 1.61
N ALA A 309 -6.40 -7.05 1.68
CA ALA A 309 -5.49 -5.94 1.90
C ALA A 309 -4.24 -6.12 1.04
N ILE A 310 -3.52 -5.04 0.77
CA ILE A 310 -2.24 -5.09 0.07
C ILE A 310 -1.15 -4.65 1.03
N TYR A 311 -0.11 -5.47 1.19
CA TYR A 311 1.02 -5.21 2.06
C TYR A 311 2.28 -5.00 1.23
N ILE A 312 2.95 -3.87 1.43
CA ILE A 312 4.10 -3.45 0.62
C ILE A 312 5.28 -3.19 1.55
N VAL A 313 6.44 -3.78 1.23
CA VAL A 313 7.67 -3.60 2.00
C VAL A 313 8.80 -3.25 1.07
N GLY A 314 9.58 -2.24 1.44
CA GLY A 314 10.83 -1.95 0.77
C GLY A 314 10.86 -0.69 -0.07
N VAL A 315 9.72 0.01 -0.24
CA VAL A 315 9.70 1.25 -1.02
C VAL A 315 10.55 2.32 -0.35
N GLU A 316 11.27 3.09 -1.18
CA GLU A 316 12.07 4.23 -0.77
C GLU A 316 11.23 5.51 -0.86
N ARG A 317 11.47 6.45 0.05
CA ARG A 317 10.97 7.80 -0.06
C ARG A 317 12.01 8.66 -0.79
N PHE A 318 11.58 9.37 -1.82
CA PHE A 318 12.46 10.21 -2.67
C PHE A 318 12.25 11.69 -2.46
N SER A 319 11.07 12.11 -1.98
CA SER A 319 10.71 13.52 -1.91
C SER A 319 10.33 13.96 -0.51
N SER A 320 10.79 15.13 -0.13
CA SER A 320 10.25 15.92 0.97
C SER A 320 9.04 16.71 0.49
N TYR A 321 8.10 16.98 1.39
CA TYR A 321 6.92 17.77 1.08
C TYR A 321 6.41 18.55 2.30
N THR A 322 5.54 19.51 2.04
CA THR A 322 4.77 20.23 3.06
C THR A 322 3.31 20.33 2.65
N GLY A 323 2.46 20.61 3.62
CA GLY A 323 1.02 20.79 3.38
C GLY A 323 0.26 19.49 3.10
N TYR A 324 -1.04 19.63 2.80
CA TYR A 324 -1.96 18.53 2.58
C TYR A 324 -3.08 18.96 1.61
N ALA A 325 -3.59 18.07 0.81
CA ALA A 325 -4.63 18.33 -0.19
C ALA A 325 -4.29 19.54 -1.09
N SER A 326 -5.05 20.62 -1.06
CA SER A 326 -4.80 21.82 -1.90
C SER A 326 -3.51 22.54 -1.54
N SER A 327 -2.99 22.39 -0.32
CA SER A 327 -1.74 23.01 0.13
C SER A 327 -0.52 22.11 -0.03
N PHE A 328 -0.63 20.92 -0.64
CA PHE A 328 0.51 20.05 -0.92
C PHE A 328 1.58 20.74 -1.76
N ARG A 329 2.84 20.67 -1.32
CA ARG A 329 4.01 21.23 -1.98
C ARG A 329 5.19 20.28 -1.89
N PHE A 330 5.79 19.99 -3.04
CA PHE A 330 7.12 19.39 -3.11
C PHE A 330 8.14 20.34 -2.47
N SER A 331 9.02 19.85 -1.62
CA SER A 331 10.00 20.67 -0.91
C SER A 331 11.45 20.19 -1.05
N GLY A 332 11.71 19.37 -2.07
CA GLY A 332 13.06 18.92 -2.41
C GLY A 332 13.31 17.44 -2.15
N ASP A 333 14.58 17.09 -2.17
CA ASP A 333 15.07 15.73 -2.00
C ASP A 333 14.81 15.19 -0.58
N TYR A 334 14.64 13.88 -0.50
CA TYR A 334 14.59 13.13 0.76
C TYR A 334 15.54 11.94 0.67
N VAL A 335 16.49 11.87 1.59
CA VAL A 335 17.37 10.72 1.73
C VAL A 335 16.75 9.75 2.72
N ASP A 336 16.33 8.59 2.26
CA ASP A 336 15.72 7.56 3.11
C ASP A 336 16.81 6.73 3.79
N GLU A 337 17.06 7.00 5.08
CA GLU A 337 18.08 6.37 5.88
C GLU A 337 17.60 5.07 6.59
N ARG A 338 16.36 4.62 6.31
CA ARG A 338 15.83 3.39 6.93
C ARG A 338 16.71 2.19 6.60
N GLU A 339 16.93 1.34 7.58
CA GLU A 339 17.69 0.10 7.43
C GLU A 339 17.09 -0.82 6.37
N VAL A 340 17.92 -1.68 5.82
CA VAL A 340 17.55 -2.70 4.84
C VAL A 340 17.50 -4.07 5.53
N ASP A 341 16.52 -4.88 5.20
CA ASP A 341 16.40 -6.24 5.72
C ASP A 341 17.28 -7.24 4.92
N ILE A 342 17.29 -8.50 5.36
CA ILE A 342 18.09 -9.56 4.75
C ILE A 342 17.71 -9.89 3.30
N LEU A 343 16.52 -9.46 2.84
CA LEU A 343 16.05 -9.63 1.47
C LEU A 343 16.37 -8.42 0.58
N GLY A 344 17.09 -7.42 1.11
CA GLY A 344 17.41 -6.20 0.38
C GLY A 344 16.28 -5.17 0.36
N ARG A 345 15.26 -5.28 1.25
CA ARG A 345 14.13 -4.34 1.32
C ARG A 345 14.37 -3.32 2.44
N ARG A 346 14.11 -2.06 2.16
CA ARG A 346 14.04 -1.05 3.25
C ARG A 346 12.98 -1.46 4.27
N LYS A 347 13.19 -1.14 5.54
CA LYS A 347 12.24 -1.43 6.62
C LYS A 347 11.02 -0.50 6.60
N THR A 348 10.64 -0.03 5.44
CA THR A 348 9.35 0.65 5.17
C THR A 348 8.28 -0.40 4.99
N ARG A 349 7.24 -0.38 5.83
CA ARG A 349 6.13 -1.33 5.80
C ARG A 349 4.83 -0.58 5.64
N ILE A 350 4.14 -0.77 4.53
CA ILE A 350 2.89 -0.08 4.22
C ILE A 350 1.78 -1.13 4.05
N VAL A 351 0.61 -0.85 4.61
CA VAL A 351 -0.60 -1.65 4.39
C VAL A 351 -1.70 -0.79 3.81
N ALA A 352 -2.11 -1.12 2.59
CA ALA A 352 -3.23 -0.48 1.93
C ALA A 352 -4.54 -1.20 2.29
N ILE A 353 -5.47 -0.46 2.88
CA ILE A 353 -6.82 -0.91 3.23
C ILE A 353 -7.83 0.14 2.81
N ASP A 354 -8.86 -0.26 2.04
CA ASP A 354 -9.91 0.65 1.61
C ASP A 354 -11.07 0.69 2.61
N ALA A 355 -11.53 1.90 2.92
CA ALA A 355 -12.70 2.13 3.74
C ALA A 355 -13.98 2.20 2.90
N LEU A 356 -15.14 2.12 3.56
CA LEU A 356 -16.42 2.39 2.92
C LEU A 356 -16.51 3.83 2.43
N CYS A 357 -16.81 4.01 1.17
CA CYS A 357 -17.01 5.33 0.57
C CYS A 357 -18.41 5.87 0.85
N SER A 358 -18.50 7.11 1.35
CA SER A 358 -19.75 7.82 1.66
C SER A 358 -20.74 6.96 2.45
N PRO A 359 -20.33 6.40 3.62
CA PRO A 359 -21.13 5.42 4.33
C PRO A 359 -22.39 6.04 4.97
N GLY A 360 -22.36 7.34 5.32
CA GLY A 360 -23.43 8.01 6.04
C GLY A 360 -23.89 7.20 7.26
N MET A 361 -25.19 7.18 7.55
CA MET A 361 -25.74 6.39 8.67
C MET A 361 -25.57 4.87 8.52
N ARG A 362 -25.25 4.38 7.33
CA ARG A 362 -25.01 2.94 7.12
C ARG A 362 -23.80 2.42 7.90
N GLN A 363 -22.81 3.27 8.18
CA GLN A 363 -21.59 2.86 8.91
C GLN A 363 -21.88 2.28 10.30
N TYR A 364 -23.01 2.65 10.92
CA TYR A 364 -23.42 2.16 12.24
C TYR A 364 -24.19 0.83 12.19
N ARG A 365 -24.45 0.25 11.01
CA ARG A 365 -25.08 -1.07 10.91
C ARG A 365 -24.05 -2.17 11.11
N ALA A 366 -24.44 -3.25 11.81
CA ALA A 366 -23.55 -4.33 12.19
C ALA A 366 -22.73 -4.93 11.03
N ASN A 367 -23.34 -5.13 9.85
CA ASN A 367 -22.63 -5.68 8.69
C ASN A 367 -21.57 -4.73 8.11
N TYR A 368 -21.75 -3.41 8.25
CA TYR A 368 -20.76 -2.43 7.83
C TYR A 368 -19.64 -2.27 8.86
N LEU A 369 -19.94 -2.31 10.15
CA LEU A 369 -18.93 -2.37 11.22
C LEU A 369 -18.07 -3.62 11.05
N LEU A 370 -18.69 -4.77 10.82
CA LEU A 370 -18.01 -6.04 10.61
C LEU A 370 -17.09 -6.01 9.37
N ARG A 371 -17.54 -5.38 8.28
CA ARG A 371 -16.71 -5.19 7.08
C ARG A 371 -15.47 -4.37 7.39
N GLU A 372 -15.64 -3.24 8.10
CA GLU A 372 -14.52 -2.32 8.38
C GLU A 372 -13.49 -2.95 9.32
N ILE A 373 -13.95 -3.61 10.39
CA ILE A 373 -13.03 -4.24 11.34
C ILE A 373 -12.28 -5.42 10.71
N ASN A 374 -12.94 -6.24 9.88
CA ASN A 374 -12.31 -7.35 9.19
C ASN A 374 -11.34 -6.87 8.09
N LYS A 375 -11.63 -5.73 7.46
CA LYS A 375 -10.70 -5.08 6.51
C LYS A 375 -9.41 -4.67 7.24
N ALA A 376 -9.52 -3.99 8.36
CA ALA A 376 -8.38 -3.58 9.17
C ALA A 376 -7.63 -4.80 9.72
N LEU A 377 -8.34 -5.82 10.21
CA LEU A 377 -7.74 -7.09 10.67
C LEU A 377 -6.93 -7.76 9.57
N CYS A 378 -7.49 -7.89 8.35
CA CYS A 378 -6.78 -8.45 7.20
C CYS A 378 -5.45 -7.76 6.95
N GLY A 379 -5.45 -6.41 7.02
CA GLY A 379 -4.25 -5.61 6.88
C GLY A 379 -3.24 -5.84 7.99
N PHE A 380 -3.69 -5.92 9.22
CA PHE A 380 -2.84 -5.96 10.41
C PHE A 380 -2.33 -7.36 10.77
N LEU A 381 -2.94 -8.43 10.28
CA LEU A 381 -2.48 -9.80 10.52
C LEU A 381 -1.08 -10.05 9.97
N TYR A 382 -0.30 -10.87 10.71
CA TYR A 382 0.87 -11.56 10.16
C TYR A 382 0.47 -12.93 9.62
N GLN A 383 0.94 -13.32 8.47
CA GLN A 383 0.71 -14.67 7.96
C GLN A 383 1.40 -15.75 8.82
N SER A 384 2.54 -15.40 9.45
CA SER A 384 3.29 -16.32 10.31
C SER A 384 2.68 -16.55 11.70
N ASN A 385 1.65 -15.81 12.11
CA ASN A 385 1.06 -15.89 13.44
C ASN A 385 -0.05 -16.94 13.59
N TYR A 386 -0.17 -17.87 12.66
CA TYR A 386 -1.12 -19.00 12.76
C TYR A 386 -1.03 -19.73 14.10
N TRP A 387 0.18 -20.02 14.60
CA TRP A 387 0.41 -20.67 15.88
C TRP A 387 -0.03 -19.84 17.08
N GLN A 388 0.12 -18.53 17.06
CA GLN A 388 -0.38 -17.64 18.11
C GLN A 388 -1.91 -17.60 18.14
N TYR A 389 -2.55 -17.62 16.98
CA TYR A 389 -4.01 -17.69 16.89
C TYR A 389 -4.57 -19.01 17.37
N GLN A 390 -3.94 -20.14 17.03
CA GLN A 390 -4.34 -21.44 17.57
C GLN A 390 -4.27 -21.48 19.10
N LYS A 391 -3.20 -20.92 19.67
CA LYS A 391 -3.04 -20.84 21.12
C LYS A 391 -4.15 -20.01 21.78
N LEU A 392 -4.48 -18.84 21.21
CA LEU A 392 -5.56 -17.97 21.70
C LEU A 392 -6.94 -18.63 21.58
N LEU A 393 -7.22 -19.34 20.50
CA LEU A 393 -8.47 -20.08 20.34
C LEU A 393 -8.59 -21.23 21.34
N GLN A 394 -7.49 -21.90 21.67
CA GLN A 394 -7.46 -22.94 22.70
C GLN A 394 -7.63 -22.37 24.11
N GLU A 395 -7.03 -21.24 24.42
CA GLU A 395 -7.16 -20.53 25.70
C GLU A 395 -8.56 -19.94 25.92
N ASN A 396 -9.29 -19.62 24.83
CA ASN A 396 -10.65 -19.05 24.88
C ASN A 396 -11.77 -20.09 25.02
N GLY A 397 -11.43 -21.34 25.33
CA GLY A 397 -12.42 -22.34 25.76
C GLY A 397 -13.41 -22.81 24.69
N CYS A 398 -13.11 -22.67 23.41
CA CYS A 398 -13.84 -23.37 22.35
C CYS A 398 -13.39 -24.84 22.33
N SER A 399 -13.79 -25.56 23.39
CA SER A 399 -13.55 -27.00 23.56
C SER A 399 -14.50 -27.80 22.68
N SER A 400 -14.16 -27.95 21.41
CA SER A 400 -14.68 -29.04 20.59
C SER A 400 -13.70 -29.36 19.46
N PHE A 401 -12.53 -29.85 19.82
CA PHE A 401 -11.77 -30.76 18.96
C PHE A 401 -11.02 -31.72 19.86
N ASP A 402 -11.56 -32.93 19.95
CA ASP A 402 -10.96 -34.06 20.65
C ASP A 402 -9.57 -34.37 20.08
N ALA A 403 -8.67 -34.55 21.02
CA ALA A 403 -7.30 -34.97 20.82
C ALA A 403 -7.25 -36.36 20.14
N ALA A 404 -6.69 -36.40 18.98
CA ALA A 404 -6.09 -37.61 18.46
C ALA A 404 -4.77 -37.25 17.77
N THR A 405 -3.72 -37.19 18.52
CA THR A 405 -2.41 -37.80 18.18
C THR A 405 -1.38 -37.45 19.24
N SER A 406 -1.31 -38.28 20.27
CA SER A 406 -0.10 -38.43 21.07
C SER A 406 0.95 -39.14 20.22
N MET A 407 2.01 -38.50 19.83
CA MET A 407 3.20 -39.19 19.34
C MET A 407 4.33 -39.00 20.33
N SER A 408 4.78 -40.15 20.81
CA SER A 408 5.88 -40.44 21.69
C SER A 408 7.20 -39.80 21.26
N MET A 409 7.86 -39.16 22.23
CA MET A 409 9.27 -38.79 22.18
C MET A 409 10.13 -40.06 22.19
N GLU A 410 10.85 -40.33 21.12
CA GLU A 410 12.04 -41.18 21.17
C GLU A 410 13.28 -40.30 21.01
N THR A 411 14.10 -40.41 22.00
CA THR A 411 15.46 -39.81 22.09
C THR A 411 16.40 -40.53 21.15
N SER A 412 17.07 -39.83 20.25
CA SER A 412 18.33 -40.27 19.65
C SER A 412 19.34 -39.12 19.64
N GLU A 413 20.41 -39.32 20.39
CA GLU A 413 21.61 -38.48 20.44
C GLU A 413 22.38 -38.49 19.13
N GLY A 414 22.87 -37.33 18.74
CA GLY A 414 24.08 -37.19 17.94
C GLY A 414 23.91 -36.65 16.52
N LYS A 415 23.96 -35.32 16.36
CA LYS A 415 24.73 -34.58 15.35
C LYS A 415 24.48 -33.07 15.52
N THR A 416 25.29 -32.46 16.34
CA THR A 416 25.42 -31.02 16.54
C THR A 416 26.21 -30.41 15.40
N SER A 417 25.70 -29.41 14.73
CA SER A 417 26.32 -28.09 14.43
C SER A 417 25.62 -27.23 13.41
N ASN A 418 24.63 -27.74 12.63
CA ASN A 418 23.94 -26.93 11.61
C ASN A 418 22.48 -26.56 11.94
N HIS A 419 21.93 -27.06 13.06
CA HIS A 419 20.54 -26.81 13.45
C HIS A 419 20.38 -25.53 14.29
N GLU A 420 21.38 -25.20 15.11
CA GLU A 420 21.30 -24.03 15.98
C GLU A 420 21.25 -22.69 15.21
N ASN A 421 22.00 -22.58 14.10
CA ASN A 421 21.98 -21.36 13.29
C ASN A 421 20.65 -21.14 12.52
N ARG A 422 19.88 -22.20 12.21
CA ARG A 422 18.57 -22.09 11.56
C ARG A 422 17.44 -21.74 12.53
N ILE A 423 17.49 -22.27 13.74
CA ILE A 423 16.54 -21.96 14.82
C ILE A 423 16.70 -20.50 15.24
N PHE A 424 17.93 -20.00 15.39
CA PHE A 424 18.20 -18.59 15.73
C PHE A 424 17.72 -17.62 14.62
N GLN A 425 17.81 -17.97 13.33
CA GLN A 425 17.32 -17.10 12.25
C GLN A 425 15.79 -17.04 12.18
N ASN A 426 15.08 -18.16 12.42
CA ASN A 426 13.61 -18.17 12.45
C ASN A 426 13.08 -17.44 13.70
N ASP A 427 13.73 -17.61 14.87
CA ASP A 427 13.34 -16.92 16.11
C ASP A 427 13.63 -15.41 16.02
N TYR A 428 14.73 -15.00 15.36
CA TYR A 428 15.06 -13.59 15.17
C TYR A 428 14.06 -12.87 14.25
N HIS A 429 13.63 -13.53 13.18
CA HIS A 429 12.60 -13.00 12.27
C HIS A 429 11.21 -12.94 12.95
N GLY A 430 10.87 -13.91 13.77
CA GLY A 430 9.67 -13.93 14.60
C GLY A 430 9.67 -12.84 15.68
N MET A 431 10.83 -12.56 16.32
CA MET A 431 10.97 -11.52 17.33
C MET A 431 10.88 -10.09 16.76
N GLU A 432 11.51 -9.78 15.63
CA GLU A 432 11.37 -8.44 14.98
C GLU A 432 9.94 -8.18 14.53
N GLN A 433 9.24 -9.20 14.04
CA GLN A 433 7.87 -9.09 13.58
C GLN A 433 6.88 -8.97 14.74
N GLY A 434 7.11 -9.65 15.86
CA GLY A 434 6.26 -9.58 17.06
C GLY A 434 6.24 -8.19 17.72
N ASN A 435 7.26 -7.36 17.46
CA ASN A 435 7.39 -6.01 18.02
C ASN A 435 6.88 -4.89 17.10
N THR A 436 6.36 -5.20 15.90
CA THR A 436 5.91 -4.20 14.94
C THR A 436 4.49 -3.75 15.22
N GLY A 437 4.31 -2.50 15.66
CA GLY A 437 3.01 -1.86 15.85
C GLY A 437 2.37 -1.39 14.55
N VAL A 438 1.30 -0.60 14.67
CA VAL A 438 0.57 0.02 13.56
C VAL A 438 0.61 1.54 13.72
N ALA A 439 1.02 2.27 12.68
CA ALA A 439 0.94 3.71 12.59
C ALA A 439 -0.21 4.08 11.64
N THR A 440 -1.20 4.78 12.15
CA THR A 440 -2.44 5.10 11.42
C THR A 440 -3.03 6.43 11.86
N GLY A 441 -4.24 6.73 11.43
CA GLY A 441 -4.97 7.94 11.77
C GLY A 441 -6.43 7.88 11.29
N ASN A 442 -6.91 8.95 10.71
CA ASN A 442 -8.32 9.14 10.34
C ASN A 442 -8.71 8.35 9.08
N TRP A 443 -8.46 7.03 9.06
CA TRP A 443 -8.75 6.13 7.96
C TRP A 443 -10.22 6.17 7.52
N GLY A 444 -10.45 6.58 6.28
CA GLY A 444 -11.78 6.69 5.69
C GLY A 444 -12.61 7.90 6.16
N CYS A 445 -12.04 8.81 6.98
CA CYS A 445 -12.79 9.94 7.57
C CYS A 445 -12.71 11.23 6.74
N GLY A 446 -11.76 11.34 5.81
CA GLY A 446 -11.63 12.50 4.92
C GLY A 446 -12.63 12.44 3.77
N ALA A 447 -12.15 12.27 2.55
CA ALA A 447 -12.97 12.24 1.33
C ALA A 447 -14.09 11.18 1.36
N PHE A 448 -13.96 10.12 2.15
CA PHE A 448 -14.96 9.07 2.26
C PHE A 448 -16.04 9.35 3.32
N GLY A 449 -15.85 10.29 4.25
CA GLY A 449 -16.88 10.76 5.19
C GLY A 449 -17.25 9.75 6.28
N GLY A 450 -16.31 8.91 6.71
CA GLY A 450 -16.47 8.03 7.88
C GLY A 450 -16.44 8.79 9.20
N ASP A 451 -17.04 8.21 10.23
CA ASP A 451 -17.01 8.70 11.61
C ASP A 451 -15.62 8.44 12.23
N PRO A 452 -14.86 9.48 12.62
CA PRO A 452 -13.49 9.30 13.10
C PRO A 452 -13.40 8.56 14.43
N GLU A 453 -14.36 8.71 15.34
CA GLU A 453 -14.37 8.02 16.62
C GLU A 453 -14.56 6.51 16.42
N VAL A 454 -15.57 6.13 15.62
CA VAL A 454 -15.83 4.73 15.26
C VAL A 454 -14.64 4.12 14.54
N LYS A 455 -14.00 4.87 13.63
CA LYS A 455 -12.84 4.40 12.87
C LYS A 455 -11.59 4.21 13.72
N ALA A 456 -11.36 5.07 14.71
CA ALA A 456 -10.27 4.92 15.67
C ALA A 456 -10.43 3.62 16.47
N ILE A 457 -11.63 3.38 17.00
CA ILE A 457 -11.94 2.17 17.78
C ILE A 457 -11.86 0.91 16.94
N ILE A 458 -12.38 0.90 15.70
CA ILE A 458 -12.29 -0.24 14.78
C ILE A 458 -10.81 -0.63 14.53
N GLN A 459 -9.96 0.35 14.30
CA GLN A 459 -8.54 0.09 14.07
C GLN A 459 -7.84 -0.43 15.34
N TRP A 460 -8.20 0.08 16.51
CA TRP A 460 -7.68 -0.40 17.78
C TRP A 460 -8.07 -1.86 18.06
N LEU A 461 -9.34 -2.19 17.90
CA LEU A 461 -9.84 -3.56 18.02
C LEU A 461 -9.10 -4.51 17.05
N ALA A 462 -8.97 -4.10 15.78
CA ALA A 462 -8.29 -4.90 14.77
C ALA A 462 -6.79 -5.09 15.06
N ALA A 463 -6.09 -4.05 15.52
CA ALA A 463 -4.68 -4.13 15.89
C ALA A 463 -4.48 -5.04 17.12
N SER A 464 -5.34 -4.90 18.12
CA SER A 464 -5.32 -5.75 19.31
C SER A 464 -5.56 -7.21 18.96
N GLN A 465 -6.59 -7.50 18.16
CA GLN A 465 -6.91 -8.86 17.71
C GLN A 465 -5.81 -9.45 16.82
N ALA A 466 -5.09 -8.62 16.06
CA ALA A 466 -3.91 -9.00 15.30
C ALA A 466 -2.65 -9.16 16.15
N LEU A 467 -2.75 -9.05 17.48
CA LEU A 467 -1.65 -9.14 18.44
C LEU A 467 -0.53 -8.12 18.18
N ARG A 468 -0.90 -6.95 17.66
CA ARG A 468 0.06 -5.86 17.52
C ARG A 468 0.39 -5.27 18.89
N PRO A 469 1.66 -4.94 19.17
CA PRO A 469 2.05 -4.45 20.49
C PRO A 469 1.49 -3.05 20.80
N PHE A 470 1.28 -2.25 19.77
CA PHE A 470 0.74 -0.91 19.90
C PHE A 470 0.13 -0.40 18.60
N ILE A 471 -0.69 0.65 18.75
CA ILE A 471 -1.15 1.51 17.67
C ILE A 471 -0.70 2.95 17.96
N ALA A 472 -0.03 3.60 17.01
CA ALA A 472 0.29 5.01 17.02
C ALA A 472 -0.72 5.74 16.11
N TYR A 473 -1.65 6.47 16.72
CA TYR A 473 -2.77 7.10 16.04
C TYR A 473 -2.54 8.60 15.86
N TYR A 474 -2.44 9.05 14.62
CA TYR A 474 -2.28 10.46 14.26
C TYR A 474 -3.65 11.08 14.01
N SER A 475 -4.13 11.89 14.97
CA SER A 475 -5.46 12.53 14.91
C SER A 475 -5.50 13.81 14.08
N PHE A 476 -4.33 14.40 13.80
CA PHE A 476 -4.17 15.67 13.08
C PHE A 476 -4.98 16.82 13.70
N GLY A 477 -5.14 16.81 15.03
CA GLY A 477 -5.88 17.84 15.77
C GLY A 477 -7.38 17.88 15.45
N LEU A 478 -7.97 16.79 14.95
CA LEU A 478 -9.40 16.72 14.65
C LEU A 478 -10.21 16.87 15.94
N GLU A 479 -11.10 17.87 16.00
CA GLU A 479 -11.89 18.23 17.18
C GLU A 479 -12.68 17.04 17.75
N ALA A 480 -13.29 16.22 16.90
CA ALA A 480 -14.01 15.02 17.33
C ALA A 480 -13.14 14.02 18.13
N LEU A 481 -11.81 14.08 18.01
CA LEU A 481 -10.87 13.19 18.67
C LEU A 481 -10.06 13.85 19.78
N GLN A 482 -10.44 15.07 20.21
CA GLN A 482 -9.66 15.82 21.20
C GLN A 482 -9.53 15.08 22.54
N ASN A 483 -10.55 14.30 22.94
CA ASN A 483 -10.56 13.54 24.19
C ASN A 483 -10.25 12.04 23.98
N LEU A 484 -9.76 11.66 22.80
CA LEU A 484 -9.47 10.25 22.49
C LEU A 484 -8.46 9.66 23.47
N ASP A 485 -7.40 10.38 23.82
CA ASP A 485 -6.37 9.87 24.72
C ASP A 485 -6.94 9.59 26.14
N GLU A 486 -7.74 10.49 26.69
CA GLU A 486 -8.36 10.32 28.02
C GLU A 486 -9.29 9.10 28.06
N VAL A 487 -10.12 8.95 27.03
CA VAL A 487 -11.03 7.79 26.91
C VAL A 487 -10.25 6.48 26.73
N VAL A 488 -9.18 6.48 25.94
CA VAL A 488 -8.29 5.32 25.77
C VAL A 488 -7.65 4.92 27.10
N GLN A 489 -7.09 5.87 27.84
CA GLN A 489 -6.45 5.58 29.14
C GLN A 489 -7.48 5.03 30.14
N TRP A 490 -8.70 5.58 30.14
CA TRP A 490 -9.78 5.04 30.97
C TRP A 490 -10.12 3.60 30.59
N ILE A 491 -10.33 3.29 29.29
CA ILE A 491 -10.62 1.92 28.81
C ILE A 491 -9.52 0.95 29.23
N LEU A 492 -8.24 1.32 29.04
CA LEU A 492 -7.09 0.51 29.45
C LEU A 492 -7.05 0.27 30.94
N SER A 493 -7.44 1.26 31.78
CA SER A 493 -7.52 1.13 33.23
C SER A 493 -8.56 0.12 33.68
N GLN A 494 -9.65 -0.03 32.91
CA GLN A 494 -10.72 -1.02 33.14
C GLN A 494 -10.31 -2.45 32.73
N ARG A 495 -9.14 -2.62 32.07
CA ARG A 495 -8.64 -3.91 31.54
C ARG A 495 -9.62 -4.58 30.58
N TRP A 496 -10.30 -3.80 29.78
CA TRP A 496 -11.23 -4.32 28.78
C TRP A 496 -10.51 -5.17 27.73
N THR A 497 -11.24 -6.17 27.25
CA THR A 497 -10.85 -7.02 26.13
C THR A 497 -11.37 -6.44 24.81
N VAL A 498 -10.93 -7.02 23.70
CA VAL A 498 -11.48 -6.73 22.36
C VAL A 498 -13.00 -6.97 22.36
N GLY A 499 -13.48 -8.04 23.02
CA GLY A 499 -14.91 -8.36 23.09
C GLY A 499 -15.71 -7.32 23.86
N ASP A 500 -15.19 -6.84 25.00
CA ASP A 500 -15.84 -5.82 25.79
C ASP A 500 -16.05 -4.53 24.97
N LEU A 501 -14.97 -4.02 24.38
CA LEU A 501 -15.02 -2.78 23.59
C LEU A 501 -15.85 -2.94 22.30
N TRP A 502 -15.79 -4.11 21.64
CA TRP A 502 -16.63 -4.41 20.48
C TRP A 502 -18.12 -4.38 20.84
N ASN A 503 -18.52 -4.98 21.95
CA ASN A 503 -19.90 -4.99 22.40
C ASN A 503 -20.42 -3.57 22.68
N MET A 504 -19.61 -2.71 23.29
CA MET A 504 -19.94 -1.29 23.49
C MET A 504 -20.10 -0.54 22.17
N LEU A 505 -19.20 -0.80 21.19
CA LEU A 505 -19.29 -0.18 19.88
C LEU A 505 -20.56 -0.60 19.12
N VAL A 506 -20.96 -1.86 19.22
CA VAL A 506 -22.20 -2.39 18.60
C VAL A 506 -23.43 -1.79 19.27
N GLU A 507 -23.45 -1.69 20.60
CA GLU A 507 -24.55 -1.05 21.35
C GLU A 507 -24.72 0.42 20.95
N TYR A 508 -23.64 1.20 21.02
CA TYR A 508 -23.65 2.59 20.54
C TYR A 508 -24.18 2.71 19.11
N SER A 509 -23.67 1.88 18.21
CA SER A 509 -24.04 1.92 16.81
C SER A 509 -25.51 1.57 16.57
N SER A 510 -26.07 0.66 17.39
CA SER A 510 -27.51 0.37 17.40
C SER A 510 -28.32 1.59 17.83
N ASN A 511 -27.93 2.22 18.95
CA ASN A 511 -28.59 3.42 19.47
C ASN A 511 -28.52 4.58 18.47
N ARG A 512 -27.35 4.77 17.85
CA ARG A 512 -27.14 5.78 16.80
C ARG A 512 -28.02 5.55 15.57
N SER A 513 -28.13 4.29 15.13
CA SER A 513 -28.96 3.90 13.98
C SER A 513 -30.45 4.08 14.21
N LYS A 514 -30.91 3.96 15.47
CA LYS A 514 -32.31 4.16 15.88
C LYS A 514 -32.63 5.62 16.19
N GLY A 515 -31.63 6.51 16.24
CA GLY A 515 -31.81 7.90 16.68
C GLY A 515 -32.00 8.07 18.21
N GLU A 516 -31.57 7.08 19.00
CA GLU A 516 -31.62 7.10 20.47
C GLU A 516 -30.45 7.90 21.07
N THR A 517 -29.40 8.17 20.26
CA THR A 517 -28.30 9.06 20.63
C THR A 517 -27.83 9.88 19.42
N GLU A 518 -27.42 11.13 19.67
CA GLU A 518 -26.85 12.05 18.68
C GLU A 518 -25.38 12.37 18.96
N VAL A 519 -24.88 12.07 20.16
CA VAL A 519 -23.47 12.32 20.54
C VAL A 519 -22.52 11.32 19.91
N GLY A 520 -21.24 11.67 19.88
CA GLY A 520 -20.17 10.77 19.40
C GLY A 520 -19.95 9.58 20.34
N PHE A 521 -19.23 8.56 19.84
CA PHE A 521 -18.97 7.33 20.61
C PHE A 521 -18.20 7.60 21.90
N LEU A 522 -17.19 8.46 21.86
CA LEU A 522 -16.35 8.77 23.02
C LEU A 522 -17.15 9.46 24.12
N GLN A 523 -17.98 10.44 23.76
CA GLN A 523 -18.88 11.12 24.69
C GLN A 523 -19.98 10.19 25.24
N TRP A 524 -20.51 9.31 24.38
CA TRP A 524 -21.51 8.32 24.79
C TRP A 524 -20.94 7.32 25.80
N LEU A 525 -19.68 6.88 25.56
CA LEU A 525 -19.01 5.91 26.42
C LEU A 525 -18.60 6.50 27.77
N LEU A 526 -18.11 7.73 27.80
CA LEU A 526 -17.59 8.39 28.99
C LEU A 526 -18.09 9.84 29.09
N PRO A 527 -19.38 10.02 29.41
CA PRO A 527 -19.99 11.36 29.47
C PRO A 527 -19.32 12.33 30.46
N SER A 528 -18.70 11.81 31.53
CA SER A 528 -18.03 12.62 32.56
C SER A 528 -16.85 13.44 32.04
N VAL A 529 -16.12 12.94 31.06
CA VAL A 529 -15.00 13.66 30.44
C VAL A 529 -15.48 14.90 29.68
N TYR A 530 -16.70 14.88 29.16
CA TYR A 530 -17.27 15.99 28.39
C TYR A 530 -18.09 16.98 29.24
N ALA A 531 -18.56 16.57 30.43
CA ALA A 531 -19.35 17.42 31.29
C ALA A 531 -18.56 18.61 31.86
N GLU A 532 -17.24 18.51 31.98
CA GLU A 532 -16.38 19.58 32.50
C GLU A 532 -16.11 20.71 31.50
N MET A 533 -16.31 20.44 30.19
CA MET A 533 -16.05 21.43 29.11
C MET A 533 -17.22 22.41 28.88
N ASP A 534 -18.44 22.03 29.26
CA ASP A 534 -19.64 22.86 29.12
C ASP A 534 -19.83 23.88 30.25
N LEU A 535 -18.93 23.94 31.23
CA LEU A 535 -18.95 24.98 32.22
C LEU A 535 -18.44 26.30 31.59
N PRO A 536 -19.29 27.35 31.48
CA PRO A 536 -18.84 28.64 31.00
C PRO A 536 -17.75 29.14 31.94
N ASN A 537 -16.60 29.56 31.37
CA ASN A 537 -15.58 30.27 32.11
C ASN A 537 -16.29 31.41 32.88
N SER A 538 -16.52 31.20 34.16
CA SER A 538 -17.08 32.23 35.04
C SER A 538 -16.10 33.41 35.13
N PRO A 539 -16.60 34.65 35.15
CA PRO A 539 -15.85 35.88 34.86
C PRO A 539 -14.75 36.19 35.88
#